data_fd54521e346c914201d7fdd3106b9655
#
_entry.id   fd54521e346c914201d7fdd3106b9655
#
_cell.length_a   1.000
_cell.length_b   1.000
_cell.length_c   1.000
_cell.angle_alpha   90.00
_cell.angle_beta   90.00
_cell.angle_gamma   90.00
#
_symmetry.space_group_name_H-M   'P 1'
#
loop_
_entity.id
_entity.type
_entity.pdbx_description
1 polymer ?
#
loop_
_entity_poly.entity_id
_entity_poly.type
_entity_poly.pdbx_seq_one_letter_code
_entity_poly.pdbx_strand_id
1 'polypeptide(L)'
;MTKDKRRFDRQGSAQRRRRNELERSRILEQFKTLEERLSVRFTNQDLLMQAFTHSSYVNEQRGLKKDNERLEFLGDAVLELTVSRFLYETYPERSEGELTKLRAAIVCEPSLVNFAEAYAFSDFILLGKGEELTGGRKRPALLADVFESYIGALYLDQGIEPVEQFLAEAVFPKVLAGVFEEQT
;
A
#
# COMPACT_ATOMS: atom_id res chain seq x y z
N MET A 1 -43.85 -6.03 20.83
CA MET A 1 -42.92 -5.25 19.96
C MET A 1 -43.73 -4.66 18.84
N THR A 2 -43.93 -3.37 18.86
CA THR A 2 -44.88 -2.65 17.98
C THR A 2 -44.33 -2.53 16.55
N LYS A 3 -45.24 -2.54 15.55
CA LYS A 3 -44.93 -2.37 14.12
C LYS A 3 -44.09 -1.13 13.80
N ASP A 4 -44.14 -0.11 14.63
CA ASP A 4 -43.41 1.15 14.52
C ASP A 4 -41.89 1.00 14.77
N LYS A 5 -41.48 0.17 15.74
CA LYS A 5 -40.08 -0.04 16.05
C LYS A 5 -39.37 -0.77 14.88
N ARG A 6 -40.06 -1.70 14.21
CA ARG A 6 -39.52 -2.41 13.04
C ARG A 6 -39.38 -1.51 11.80
N ARG A 7 -40.25 -0.53 11.65
CA ARG A 7 -40.20 0.44 10.54
C ARG A 7 -39.06 1.44 10.72
N PHE A 8 -38.84 1.87 11.96
CA PHE A 8 -37.71 2.77 12.31
C PHE A 8 -36.35 2.07 12.13
N ASP A 9 -36.23 0.82 12.55
CA ASP A 9 -35.01 0.02 12.36
C ASP A 9 -34.71 -0.26 10.89
N ARG A 10 -35.74 -0.47 10.06
CA ARG A 10 -35.57 -0.68 8.61
C ARG A 10 -35.14 0.59 7.88
N GLN A 11 -35.65 1.75 8.27
CA GLN A 11 -35.25 3.03 7.68
C GLN A 11 -33.83 3.41 8.08
N GLY A 12 -33.42 3.20 9.32
CA GLY A 12 -32.07 3.42 9.79
C GLY A 12 -31.07 2.51 9.10
N SER A 13 -31.41 1.24 8.86
CA SER A 13 -30.55 0.29 8.17
C SER A 13 -30.40 0.63 6.67
N ALA A 14 -31.46 1.12 6.01
CA ALA A 14 -31.43 1.53 4.61
C ALA A 14 -30.56 2.80 4.41
N GLN A 15 -30.71 3.80 5.30
CA GLN A 15 -29.88 5.01 5.29
C GLN A 15 -28.41 4.69 5.53
N ARG A 16 -28.11 3.75 6.43
CA ARG A 16 -26.76 3.29 6.71
C ARG A 16 -26.13 2.60 5.50
N ARG A 17 -26.88 1.75 4.80
CA ARG A 17 -26.44 1.09 3.56
C ARG A 17 -26.11 2.11 2.48
N ARG A 18 -27.00 3.09 2.23
CA ARG A 18 -26.78 4.16 1.24
C ARG A 18 -25.52 4.96 1.55
N ARG A 19 -25.30 5.31 2.81
CA ARG A 19 -24.10 6.05 3.23
C ARG A 19 -22.83 5.24 2.98
N ASN A 20 -22.83 3.95 3.30
CA ASN A 20 -21.69 3.06 3.05
C ASN A 20 -21.41 2.88 1.55
N GLU A 21 -22.45 2.78 0.72
CA GLU A 21 -22.30 2.70 -0.73
C GLU A 21 -21.73 3.98 -1.32
N LEU A 22 -22.16 5.14 -0.87
CA LEU A 22 -21.63 6.45 -1.29
C LEU A 22 -20.16 6.62 -0.86
N GLU A 23 -19.81 6.22 0.34
CA GLU A 23 -18.43 6.24 0.82
C GLU A 23 -17.54 5.32 -0.01
N ARG A 24 -17.98 4.09 -0.28
CA ARG A 24 -17.27 3.14 -1.13
C ARG A 24 -17.05 3.70 -2.53
N SER A 25 -18.08 4.28 -3.14
CA SER A 25 -17.98 4.89 -4.48
C SER A 25 -16.96 6.02 -4.51
N ARG A 26 -16.95 6.87 -3.49
CA ARG A 26 -15.97 7.97 -3.36
C ARG A 26 -14.55 7.44 -3.23
N ILE A 27 -14.34 6.40 -2.42
CA ILE A 27 -13.04 5.76 -2.24
C ILE A 27 -12.55 5.16 -3.57
N LEU A 28 -13.42 4.44 -4.28
CA LEU A 28 -13.08 3.85 -5.58
C LEU A 28 -12.69 4.92 -6.61
N GLU A 29 -13.34 6.08 -6.61
CA GLU A 29 -12.95 7.21 -7.47
C GLU A 29 -11.57 7.76 -7.12
N GLN A 30 -11.23 7.85 -5.83
CA GLN A 30 -9.89 8.25 -5.39
C GLN A 30 -8.83 7.26 -5.86
N PHE A 31 -9.09 5.96 -5.79
CA PHE A 31 -8.15 4.93 -6.24
C PHE A 31 -7.96 4.91 -7.75
N LYS A 32 -8.93 5.33 -8.54
CA LYS A 32 -8.72 5.55 -9.98
C LYS A 32 -7.66 6.62 -10.25
N THR A 33 -7.67 7.71 -9.48
CA THR A 33 -6.64 8.75 -9.54
C THR A 33 -5.26 8.17 -9.20
N LEU A 34 -5.17 7.33 -8.18
CA LEU A 34 -3.94 6.64 -7.83
C LEU A 34 -3.45 5.72 -8.95
N GLU A 35 -4.34 4.93 -9.54
CA GLU A 35 -4.01 4.04 -10.65
C GLU A 35 -3.46 4.81 -11.87
N GLU A 36 -4.04 5.96 -12.19
CA GLU A 36 -3.54 6.84 -13.25
C GLU A 36 -2.13 7.33 -12.93
N ARG A 37 -1.89 7.75 -11.69
CA ARG A 37 -0.58 8.22 -11.23
C ARG A 37 0.49 7.11 -11.29
N LEU A 38 0.11 5.89 -10.95
CA LEU A 38 0.97 4.71 -10.98
C LEU A 38 1.14 4.11 -12.37
N SER A 39 0.31 4.50 -13.34
CA SER A 39 0.19 3.86 -14.66
C SER A 39 -0.08 2.36 -14.54
N VAL A 40 -0.87 1.96 -13.55
CA VAL A 40 -1.24 0.57 -13.25
C VAL A 40 -2.75 0.49 -13.09
N ARG A 41 -3.36 -0.53 -13.69
CA ARG A 41 -4.78 -0.82 -13.51
C ARG A 41 -4.95 -2.17 -12.82
N PHE A 42 -5.62 -2.19 -11.67
CA PHE A 42 -5.94 -3.41 -10.95
C PHE A 42 -7.17 -4.09 -11.53
N THR A 43 -7.10 -5.39 -11.70
CA THR A 43 -8.26 -6.23 -12.02
C THR A 43 -9.17 -6.35 -10.81
N ASN A 44 -8.59 -6.58 -9.63
CA ASN A 44 -9.30 -6.64 -8.36
C ASN A 44 -9.13 -5.33 -7.58
N GLN A 45 -10.13 -4.45 -7.69
CA GLN A 45 -10.13 -3.15 -7.02
C GLN A 45 -10.19 -3.26 -5.49
N ASP A 46 -10.82 -4.30 -4.96
CA ASP A 46 -10.87 -4.54 -3.51
C ASP A 46 -9.49 -4.86 -2.95
N LEU A 47 -8.64 -5.52 -3.73
CA LEU A 47 -7.28 -5.83 -3.34
C LEU A 47 -6.41 -4.57 -3.27
N LEU A 48 -6.54 -3.66 -4.23
CA LEU A 48 -5.88 -2.35 -4.19
C LEU A 48 -6.32 -1.55 -2.96
N MET A 49 -7.62 -1.49 -2.70
CA MET A 49 -8.15 -0.79 -1.53
C MET A 49 -7.64 -1.41 -0.22
N GLN A 50 -7.58 -2.73 -0.14
CA GLN A 50 -7.04 -3.45 1.03
C GLN A 50 -5.59 -3.06 1.32
N ALA A 51 -4.76 -2.89 0.29
CA ALA A 51 -3.36 -2.50 0.45
C ALA A 51 -3.20 -1.16 1.17
N PHE A 52 -4.18 -0.27 1.06
CA PHE A 52 -4.20 1.05 1.68
C PHE A 52 -5.07 1.13 2.95
N THR A 53 -5.60 0.00 3.42
CA THR A 53 -6.49 -0.05 4.58
C THR A 53 -5.72 -0.39 5.84
N HIS A 54 -5.58 0.57 6.74
CA HIS A 54 -4.98 0.38 8.06
C HIS A 54 -5.95 -0.34 9.00
N SER A 55 -5.42 -1.08 9.97
CA SER A 55 -6.22 -1.81 10.97
C SER A 55 -7.19 -0.91 11.74
N SER A 56 -6.82 0.33 12.01
CA SER A 56 -7.69 1.30 12.68
C SER A 56 -8.98 1.58 11.91
N TYR A 57 -8.92 1.57 10.58
CA TYR A 57 -10.09 1.76 9.74
C TYR A 57 -11.08 0.58 9.85
N VAL A 58 -10.56 -0.64 9.83
CA VAL A 58 -11.36 -1.87 10.00
C VAL A 58 -12.02 -1.91 11.38
N ASN A 59 -11.28 -1.54 12.42
CA ASN A 59 -11.77 -1.55 13.81
C ASN A 59 -12.94 -0.57 14.03
N GLU A 60 -12.96 0.56 13.33
CA GLU A 60 -14.05 1.54 13.41
C GLU A 60 -15.23 1.21 12.50
N GLN A 61 -14.99 0.48 11.42
CA GLN A 61 -16.02 0.06 10.46
C GLN A 61 -16.52 -1.34 10.83
N ARG A 62 -17.72 -1.43 11.37
CA ARG A 62 -18.38 -2.74 11.61
C ARG A 62 -18.68 -3.41 10.27
N GLY A 63 -17.76 -4.23 9.77
CA GLY A 63 -17.99 -4.94 8.51
C GLY A 63 -16.77 -5.72 8.01
N LEU A 64 -16.90 -6.32 6.84
CA LEU A 64 -16.05 -7.33 6.23
C LEU A 64 -14.76 -6.81 5.58
N LYS A 65 -14.33 -5.59 5.88
CA LYS A 65 -13.09 -5.05 5.31
C LYS A 65 -11.88 -5.66 6.01
N LYS A 66 -10.89 -6.03 5.21
CA LYS A 66 -9.61 -6.55 5.68
C LYS A 66 -8.58 -5.44 5.67
N ASP A 67 -7.71 -5.42 6.69
CA ASP A 67 -6.55 -4.54 6.71
C ASP A 67 -5.42 -5.04 5.81
N ASN A 68 -4.32 -4.31 5.80
CA ASN A 68 -3.20 -4.56 4.90
C ASN A 68 -2.05 -5.38 5.52
N GLU A 69 -2.17 -5.87 6.75
CA GLU A 69 -1.05 -6.51 7.47
C GLU A 69 -0.50 -7.75 6.74
N ARG A 70 -1.39 -8.61 6.24
CA ARG A 70 -0.95 -9.81 5.50
C ARG A 70 -0.38 -9.47 4.12
N LEU A 71 -0.86 -8.42 3.49
CA LEU A 71 -0.31 -7.93 2.22
C LEU A 71 1.08 -7.32 2.41
N GLU A 72 1.30 -6.63 3.52
CA GLU A 72 2.61 -6.13 3.92
C GLU A 72 3.62 -7.27 4.08
N PHE A 73 3.23 -8.32 4.80
CA PHE A 73 4.05 -9.51 4.98
C PHE A 73 4.48 -10.13 3.64
N LEU A 74 3.54 -10.31 2.72
CA LEU A 74 3.82 -10.84 1.39
C LEU A 74 4.67 -9.87 0.57
N GLY A 75 4.32 -8.60 0.62
CA GLY A 75 5.00 -7.54 -0.13
C GLY A 75 6.45 -7.35 0.28
N ASP A 76 6.77 -7.50 1.56
CA ASP A 76 8.15 -7.50 2.05
C ASP A 76 8.99 -8.56 1.35
N ALA A 77 8.50 -9.79 1.26
CA ALA A 77 9.20 -10.88 0.58
C ALA A 77 9.35 -10.65 -0.93
N VAL A 78 8.29 -10.16 -1.58
CA VAL A 78 8.29 -9.87 -3.03
C VAL A 78 9.26 -8.73 -3.34
N LEU A 79 9.26 -7.67 -2.54
CA LEU A 79 10.17 -6.54 -2.68
C LEU A 79 11.63 -6.98 -2.54
N GLU A 80 11.94 -7.74 -1.49
CA GLU A 80 13.31 -8.24 -1.28
C GLU A 80 13.79 -9.14 -2.41
N LEU A 81 12.94 -10.05 -2.90
CA LEU A 81 13.26 -10.91 -4.03
C LEU A 81 13.54 -10.06 -5.28
N THR A 82 12.69 -9.13 -5.60
CA THR A 82 12.79 -8.32 -6.82
C THR A 82 14.02 -7.40 -6.78
N VAL A 83 14.28 -6.76 -5.64
CA VAL A 83 15.49 -5.94 -5.44
C VAL A 83 16.74 -6.80 -5.51
N SER A 84 16.75 -7.98 -4.87
CA SER A 84 17.88 -8.90 -4.88
C SER A 84 18.24 -9.35 -6.29
N ARG A 85 17.24 -9.71 -7.10
CA ARG A 85 17.45 -10.11 -8.49
C ARG A 85 18.04 -8.96 -9.31
N PHE A 86 17.51 -7.76 -9.16
CA PHE A 86 18.02 -6.57 -9.83
C PHE A 86 19.50 -6.31 -9.48
N LEU A 87 19.85 -6.37 -8.20
CA LEU A 87 21.23 -6.17 -7.74
C LEU A 87 22.17 -7.27 -8.24
N TYR A 88 21.72 -8.51 -8.18
CA TYR A 88 22.48 -9.66 -8.67
C TYR A 88 22.83 -9.53 -10.15
N GLU A 89 21.87 -9.14 -10.97
CA GLU A 89 22.05 -8.99 -12.42
C GLU A 89 22.85 -7.72 -12.79
N THR A 90 22.65 -6.63 -12.04
CA THR A 90 23.27 -5.32 -12.35
C THR A 90 24.72 -5.26 -11.90
N TYR A 91 25.08 -5.88 -10.80
CA TYR A 91 26.40 -5.81 -10.17
C TYR A 91 27.06 -7.18 -10.02
N PRO A 92 27.41 -7.86 -11.14
CA PRO A 92 27.96 -9.22 -11.08
C PRO A 92 29.33 -9.33 -10.39
N GLU A 93 30.04 -8.22 -10.22
CA GLU A 93 31.37 -8.19 -9.60
C GLU A 93 31.34 -7.96 -8.09
N ARG A 94 30.18 -7.56 -7.54
CA ARG A 94 30.06 -7.27 -6.11
C ARG A 94 29.90 -8.55 -5.29
N SER A 95 30.46 -8.53 -4.09
CA SER A 95 30.35 -9.62 -3.14
C SER A 95 28.93 -9.73 -2.56
N GLU A 96 28.62 -10.87 -2.00
CA GLU A 96 27.36 -11.09 -1.27
C GLU A 96 27.17 -10.06 -0.17
N GLY A 97 28.23 -9.74 0.61
CA GLY A 97 28.16 -8.74 1.66
C GLY A 97 27.85 -7.33 1.15
N GLU A 98 28.45 -6.92 0.04
CA GLU A 98 28.17 -5.64 -0.61
C GLU A 98 26.72 -5.58 -1.11
N LEU A 99 26.24 -6.64 -1.74
CA LEU A 99 24.85 -6.73 -2.23
C LEU A 99 23.83 -6.71 -1.07
N THR A 100 24.11 -7.41 0.01
CA THR A 100 23.25 -7.42 1.21
C THR A 100 23.16 -6.04 1.85
N LYS A 101 24.29 -5.34 1.95
CA LYS A 101 24.36 -3.97 2.48
C LYS A 101 23.55 -3.00 1.60
N LEU A 102 23.69 -3.09 0.29
CA LEU A 102 22.99 -2.23 -0.65
C LEU A 102 21.47 -2.52 -0.60
N ARG A 103 21.07 -3.79 -0.59
CA ARG A 103 19.67 -4.18 -0.42
C ARG A 103 19.06 -3.59 0.85
N ALA A 104 19.75 -3.69 1.97
CA ALA A 104 19.29 -3.13 3.24
C ALA A 104 19.05 -1.60 3.14
N ALA A 105 19.93 -0.88 2.46
CA ALA A 105 19.77 0.55 2.24
C ALA A 105 18.56 0.89 1.36
N ILE A 106 18.22 0.04 0.41
CA ILE A 106 17.09 0.25 -0.52
C ILE A 106 15.75 -0.06 0.17
N VAL A 107 15.67 -1.11 0.99
CA VAL A 107 14.40 -1.58 1.56
C VAL A 107 14.17 -1.11 3.00
N CYS A 108 15.02 -0.28 3.56
CA CYS A 108 14.82 0.28 4.90
C CYS A 108 13.63 1.24 4.94
N GLU A 109 13.10 1.46 6.13
CA GLU A 109 11.92 2.30 6.34
C GLU A 109 12.04 3.70 5.70
N PRO A 110 13.10 4.48 5.92
CA PRO A 110 13.20 5.81 5.30
C PRO A 110 13.15 5.79 3.78
N SER A 111 13.75 4.79 3.16
CA SER A 111 13.74 4.63 1.70
C SER A 111 12.33 4.32 1.19
N LEU A 112 11.63 3.39 1.83
CA LEU A 112 10.25 3.02 1.46
C LEU A 112 9.29 4.20 1.62
N VAL A 113 9.47 5.01 2.66
CA VAL A 113 8.70 6.24 2.85
C VAL A 113 8.90 7.20 1.68
N ASN A 114 10.13 7.40 1.25
CA ASN A 114 10.45 8.27 0.12
C ASN A 114 9.80 7.76 -1.19
N PHE A 115 9.83 6.45 -1.43
CA PHE A 115 9.18 5.87 -2.60
C PHE A 115 7.66 6.06 -2.56
N ALA A 116 7.05 5.82 -1.41
CA ALA A 116 5.61 6.00 -1.20
C ALA A 116 5.19 7.47 -1.38
N GLU A 117 5.92 8.41 -0.81
CA GLU A 117 5.63 9.84 -0.90
C GLU A 117 5.79 10.40 -2.32
N ALA A 118 6.68 9.83 -3.13
CA ALA A 118 6.82 10.22 -4.55
C ALA A 118 5.51 10.03 -5.33
N TYR A 119 4.67 9.09 -4.92
CA TYR A 119 3.34 8.84 -5.50
C TYR A 119 2.20 9.37 -4.63
N ALA A 120 2.51 10.12 -3.57
CA ALA A 120 1.56 10.65 -2.61
C ALA A 120 0.66 9.56 -1.98
N PHE A 121 1.22 8.42 -1.63
CA PHE A 121 0.49 7.29 -1.03
C PHE A 121 -0.25 7.69 0.26
N SER A 122 0.30 8.62 1.03
CA SER A 122 -0.34 9.11 2.26
C SER A 122 -1.75 9.64 2.03
N ASP A 123 -2.03 10.23 0.87
CA ASP A 123 -3.35 10.78 0.54
C ASP A 123 -4.44 9.70 0.37
N PHE A 124 -4.04 8.45 0.11
CA PHE A 124 -4.95 7.36 -0.20
C PHE A 124 -5.16 6.37 0.94
N ILE A 125 -4.43 6.52 2.05
CA ILE A 125 -4.52 5.61 3.20
C ILE A 125 -5.86 5.77 3.89
N LEU A 126 -6.54 4.65 4.12
CA LEU A 126 -7.77 4.59 4.89
C LEU A 126 -7.43 4.38 6.36
N LEU A 127 -7.68 5.40 7.17
CA LEU A 127 -7.40 5.44 8.61
C LEU A 127 -8.68 5.58 9.42
N GLY A 128 -8.71 4.98 10.61
CA GLY A 128 -9.69 5.32 11.62
C GLY A 128 -9.53 6.76 12.10
N LYS A 129 -10.59 7.35 12.63
CA LYS A 129 -10.59 8.76 13.08
C LYS A 129 -9.56 9.03 14.17
N GLY A 130 -9.39 8.11 15.13
CA GLY A 130 -8.40 8.24 16.19
C GLY A 130 -6.98 8.27 15.65
N GLU A 131 -6.65 7.39 14.73
CA GLU A 131 -5.34 7.33 14.10
C GLU A 131 -5.05 8.58 13.25
N GLU A 132 -6.06 9.07 12.53
CA GLU A 132 -5.97 10.33 11.77
C GLU A 132 -5.67 11.52 12.69
N LEU A 133 -6.37 11.63 13.82
CA LEU A 133 -6.19 12.71 14.79
C LEU A 133 -4.81 12.71 15.45
N THR A 134 -4.18 11.54 15.59
CA THR A 134 -2.83 11.42 16.18
C THR A 134 -1.70 11.47 15.15
N GLY A 135 -2.01 11.83 13.91
CA GLY A 135 -1.00 12.01 12.86
C GLY A 135 -0.56 10.73 12.15
N GLY A 136 -1.36 9.66 12.21
CA GLY A 136 -1.04 8.36 11.60
C GLY A 136 -0.73 8.44 10.12
N ARG A 137 -1.39 9.33 9.39
CA ARG A 137 -1.20 9.53 7.95
C ARG A 137 0.23 9.93 7.57
N LYS A 138 0.96 10.57 8.46
CA LYS A 138 2.34 11.02 8.27
C LYS A 138 3.36 10.13 9.00
N ARG A 139 2.92 9.07 9.65
CA ARG A 139 3.81 8.19 10.41
C ARG A 139 4.66 7.35 9.46
N PRO A 140 6.02 7.42 9.56
CA PRO A 140 6.91 6.71 8.64
C PRO A 140 6.68 5.20 8.58
N ALA A 141 6.54 4.54 9.72
CA ALA A 141 6.31 3.09 9.75
C ALA A 141 5.05 2.69 8.99
N LEU A 142 3.98 3.46 9.12
CA LEU A 142 2.71 3.20 8.44
C LEU A 142 2.85 3.37 6.91
N LEU A 143 3.57 4.40 6.47
CA LEU A 143 3.82 4.65 5.04
C LEU A 143 4.69 3.56 4.41
N ALA A 144 5.73 3.11 5.12
CA ALA A 144 6.57 2.00 4.67
C ALA A 144 5.75 0.71 4.53
N ASP A 145 4.89 0.41 5.50
CA ASP A 145 4.00 -0.75 5.47
C ASP A 145 3.04 -0.70 4.27
N VAL A 146 2.51 0.47 3.96
CA VAL A 146 1.62 0.67 2.81
C VAL A 146 2.37 0.45 1.49
N PHE A 147 3.60 0.90 1.38
CA PHE A 147 4.41 0.63 0.20
C PHE A 147 4.59 -0.88 -0.03
N GLU A 148 4.96 -1.62 1.02
CA GLU A 148 5.10 -3.07 0.95
C GLU A 148 3.76 -3.76 0.65
N SER A 149 2.67 -3.35 1.29
CA SER A 149 1.36 -3.93 1.03
C SER A 149 0.87 -3.67 -0.40
N TYR A 150 1.18 -2.52 -0.97
CA TYR A 150 0.93 -2.26 -2.39
C TYR A 150 1.69 -3.23 -3.30
N ILE A 151 2.96 -3.48 -3.03
CA ILE A 151 3.76 -4.47 -3.76
C ILE A 151 3.13 -5.87 -3.65
N GLY A 152 2.70 -6.27 -2.46
CA GLY A 152 2.01 -7.54 -2.24
C GLY A 152 0.71 -7.66 -3.03
N ALA A 153 -0.10 -6.60 -3.03
CA ALA A 153 -1.35 -6.55 -3.77
C ALA A 153 -1.12 -6.61 -5.28
N LEU A 154 -0.17 -5.86 -5.80
CA LEU A 154 0.18 -5.87 -7.22
C LEU A 154 0.64 -7.25 -7.68
N TYR A 155 1.47 -7.90 -6.86
CA TYR A 155 1.92 -9.27 -7.12
C TYR A 155 0.76 -10.27 -7.18
N LEU A 156 -0.18 -10.21 -6.23
CA LEU A 156 -1.35 -11.10 -6.23
C LEU A 156 -2.28 -10.85 -7.41
N ASP A 157 -2.43 -9.60 -7.81
CA ASP A 157 -3.33 -9.22 -8.89
C ASP A 157 -2.75 -9.54 -10.28
N GLN A 158 -1.42 -9.40 -10.47
CA GLN A 158 -0.81 -9.38 -11.80
C GLN A 158 0.51 -10.15 -11.93
N GLY A 159 1.05 -10.69 -10.86
CA GLY A 159 2.30 -11.42 -10.87
C GLY A 159 3.55 -10.55 -10.72
N ILE A 160 4.72 -11.15 -10.96
CA ILE A 160 6.02 -10.51 -10.66
C ILE A 160 6.41 -9.44 -11.69
N GLU A 161 6.07 -9.61 -12.96
CA GLU A 161 6.50 -8.68 -14.02
C GLU A 161 6.01 -7.24 -13.81
N PRO A 162 4.72 -6.98 -13.49
CA PRO A 162 4.28 -5.63 -13.17
C PRO A 162 4.95 -5.05 -11.92
N VAL A 163 5.31 -5.87 -10.94
CA VAL A 163 6.09 -5.43 -9.78
C VAL A 163 7.48 -4.96 -10.23
N GLU A 164 8.16 -5.72 -11.06
CA GLU A 164 9.47 -5.33 -11.63
C GLU A 164 9.37 -4.04 -12.42
N GLN A 165 8.35 -3.88 -13.24
CA GLN A 165 8.10 -2.66 -14.01
C GLN A 165 7.87 -1.45 -13.12
N PHE A 166 7.09 -1.61 -12.06
CA PHE A 166 6.86 -0.54 -11.08
C PHE A 166 8.16 -0.13 -10.38
N LEU A 167 8.96 -1.08 -9.93
CA LEU A 167 10.24 -0.81 -9.27
C LEU A 167 11.28 -0.23 -10.24
N ALA A 168 11.22 -0.59 -11.52
CA ALA A 168 12.06 0.00 -12.55
C ALA A 168 11.81 1.51 -12.75
N GLU A 169 10.63 1.98 -12.42
CA GLU A 169 10.30 3.41 -12.41
C GLU A 169 10.56 4.05 -11.04
N ALA A 170 10.09 3.42 -9.97
CA ALA A 170 10.06 4.01 -8.62
C ALA A 170 11.37 3.92 -7.86
N VAL A 171 12.18 2.89 -8.11
CA VAL A 171 13.32 2.53 -7.24
C VAL A 171 14.64 2.40 -8.00
N PHE A 172 14.69 1.62 -9.07
CA PHE A 172 15.95 1.25 -9.73
C PHE A 172 16.73 2.42 -10.33
N PRO A 173 16.12 3.47 -10.88
CA PRO A 173 16.87 4.64 -11.34
C PRO A 173 17.68 5.30 -10.22
N LYS A 174 17.17 5.30 -8.99
CA LYS A 174 17.88 5.83 -7.81
C LYS A 174 19.05 4.95 -7.41
N VAL A 175 18.91 3.63 -7.54
CA VAL A 175 20.00 2.68 -7.30
C VAL A 175 21.12 2.93 -8.29
N LEU A 176 20.82 3.03 -9.57
CA LEU A 176 21.80 3.30 -10.63
C LEU A 176 22.47 4.67 -10.49
N ALA A 177 21.78 5.66 -9.94
CA ALA A 177 22.32 6.98 -9.64
C ALA A 177 23.23 7.01 -8.40
N GLY A 178 23.38 5.90 -7.67
CA GLY A 178 24.25 5.82 -6.49
C GLY A 178 23.68 6.43 -5.22
N VAL A 179 22.38 6.72 -5.17
CA VAL A 179 21.70 7.37 -4.03
C VAL A 179 21.91 6.61 -2.71
N PHE A 180 22.01 5.28 -2.77
CA PHE A 180 22.12 4.42 -1.59
C PHE A 180 23.57 4.07 -1.19
N GLU A 181 24.56 4.59 -1.90
CA GLU A 181 25.98 4.24 -1.72
C GLU A 181 26.82 5.35 -1.08
N GLU A 182 26.30 6.56 -0.95
CA GLU A 182 27.03 7.74 -0.44
C GLU A 182 27.13 7.78 1.08
N GLN A 183 26.64 6.79 1.79
CA GLN A 183 26.71 6.71 3.26
C GLN A 183 27.80 5.73 3.68
N THR A 184 29.04 6.14 3.52
CA THR A 184 30.17 5.50 4.18
C THR A 184 30.60 6.35 5.37
#